data_64da137c94f4a9a9fcab14893b4cad66
#
_entry.id   64da137c94f4a9a9fcab14893b4cad66
#
_cell.length_a   1.000
_cell.length_b   1.000
_cell.length_c   1.000
_cell.angle_alpha   90.00
_cell.angle_beta   90.00
_cell.angle_gamma   90.00
#
_symmetry.space_group_name_H-M   'P 1'
#
loop_
_entity.id
_entity.type
_entity.pdbx_description
1 polymer ?
#
loop_
_entity_poly.entity_id
_entity_poly.type
_entity_poly.pdbx_seq_one_letter_code
_entity_poly.pdbx_strand_id
1 'polypeptide(L)'
;MKLVKCIIQPYRLDEVKEALSGIKIQGMTVSEVKGFGRQKGHKELYRGAEYTVDFVPKVEIELVVQDSLVKQVLDAVVKAARSGKVGDGKIFVMNVEEAVRIRTGESGDAAL
;
A
#
# COMPACT_ATOMS: atom_id res chain seq x y z
N MET A 1 8.60 3.94 -15.57
CA MET A 1 8.27 4.16 -14.16
C MET A 1 6.86 3.68 -13.84
N LYS A 2 6.67 3.08 -12.70
CA LYS A 2 5.36 2.61 -12.26
C LYS A 2 5.07 3.10 -10.85
N LEU A 3 3.84 3.50 -10.61
CA LEU A 3 3.32 3.71 -9.26
C LEU A 3 2.78 2.38 -8.76
N VAL A 4 3.28 1.93 -7.64
CA VAL A 4 2.77 0.76 -6.95
C VAL A 4 2.00 1.25 -5.73
N LYS A 5 0.71 0.97 -5.73
CA LYS A 5 -0.19 1.35 -4.62
C LYS A 5 -0.62 0.07 -3.92
N CYS A 6 -0.29 -0.03 -2.64
CA CYS A 6 -0.61 -1.20 -1.82
C CYS A 6 -1.63 -0.80 -0.77
N ILE A 7 -2.74 -1.51 -0.70
CA ILE A 7 -3.73 -1.38 0.38
C ILE A 7 -3.59 -2.64 1.22
N ILE A 8 -3.18 -2.47 2.47
CA ILE A 8 -2.83 -3.61 3.35
C ILE A 8 -3.49 -3.47 4.71
N GLN A 9 -3.46 -4.54 5.49
CA GLN A 9 -3.87 -4.50 6.89
C GLN A 9 -2.89 -3.65 7.70
N PRO A 10 -3.38 -2.80 8.62
CA PRO A 10 -2.49 -1.92 9.40
C PRO A 10 -1.39 -2.66 10.15
N TYR A 11 -1.68 -3.83 10.70
CA TYR A 11 -0.71 -4.60 11.46
C TYR A 11 0.40 -5.23 10.62
N ARG A 12 0.30 -5.14 9.28
CA ARG A 12 1.32 -5.64 8.35
C ARG A 12 2.29 -4.56 7.88
N LEU A 13 2.07 -3.31 8.28
CA LEU A 13 2.88 -2.19 7.78
C LEU A 13 4.37 -2.38 8.03
N ASP A 14 4.75 -2.71 9.26
CA ASP A 14 6.17 -2.85 9.61
C ASP A 14 6.84 -3.97 8.80
N GLU A 15 6.17 -5.09 8.62
CA GLU A 15 6.71 -6.21 7.84
C GLU A 15 6.89 -5.84 6.37
N VAL A 16 5.92 -5.12 5.79
CA VAL A 16 6.01 -4.67 4.40
C VAL A 16 7.12 -3.63 4.24
N LYS A 17 7.20 -2.67 5.16
CA LYS A 17 8.28 -1.68 5.15
C LYS A 17 9.65 -2.33 5.20
N GLU A 18 9.83 -3.32 6.07
CA GLU A 18 11.09 -4.05 6.19
C GLU A 18 11.41 -4.83 4.91
N ALA A 19 10.41 -5.50 4.33
CA ALA A 19 10.60 -6.23 3.09
C ALA A 19 11.02 -5.30 1.94
N LEU A 20 10.42 -4.11 1.86
CA LEU A 20 10.75 -3.13 0.83
C LEU A 20 12.13 -2.50 1.04
N SER A 21 12.58 -2.33 2.28
CA SER A 21 13.92 -1.78 2.54
C SER A 21 15.04 -2.72 2.12
N GLY A 22 14.75 -4.01 1.92
CA GLY A 22 15.70 -4.96 1.34
C GLY A 22 15.86 -4.82 -0.18
N ILE A 23 15.03 -4.02 -0.82
CA ILE A 23 15.09 -3.69 -2.24
C ILE A 23 15.58 -2.25 -2.35
N LYS A 24 16.19 -1.87 -3.46
CA LYS A 24 16.70 -0.49 -3.65
C LYS A 24 15.54 0.49 -3.87
N ILE A 25 14.73 0.68 -2.85
CA ILE A 25 13.62 1.63 -2.83
C ILE A 25 14.08 2.87 -2.07
N GLN A 26 13.96 4.04 -2.68
CA GLN A 26 14.45 5.28 -2.09
C GLN A 26 13.39 6.07 -1.33
N GLY A 27 12.12 5.73 -1.50
CA GLY A 27 11.08 6.42 -0.77
C GLY A 27 9.73 5.76 -0.92
N MET A 28 8.87 6.00 0.05
CA MET A 28 7.48 5.57 0.01
C MET A 28 6.64 6.55 0.80
N THR A 29 5.38 6.65 0.43
CA THR A 29 4.40 7.46 1.14
C THR A 29 3.40 6.53 1.78
N VAL A 30 3.10 6.75 3.06
CA VAL A 30 2.17 5.93 3.83
C VAL A 30 1.03 6.79 4.31
N SER A 31 -0.19 6.30 4.13
CA SER A 31 -1.41 6.97 4.57
C SER A 31 -2.31 5.99 5.29
N GLU A 32 -2.99 6.47 6.32
CA GLU A 32 -4.05 5.71 6.96
C GLU A 32 -5.33 5.97 6.18
N VAL A 33 -6.00 4.90 5.78
CA VAL A 33 -7.23 4.96 4.98
C VAL A 33 -8.28 4.05 5.55
N LYS A 34 -9.49 4.16 5.06
CA LYS A 34 -10.57 3.26 5.42
C LYS A 34 -11.07 2.57 4.16
N GLY A 35 -11.26 1.26 4.26
CA GLY A 35 -11.71 0.46 3.15
C GLY A 35 -13.04 -0.20 3.40
N PHE A 36 -13.80 -0.37 2.33
CA PHE A 36 -15.01 -1.19 2.30
C PHE A 36 -14.78 -2.30 1.28
N GLY A 37 -15.09 -3.52 1.65
CA GLY A 37 -14.89 -4.63 0.74
C GLY A 37 -15.46 -5.93 1.32
N ARG A 38 -14.93 -7.04 0.83
CA ARG A 38 -15.41 -8.38 1.23
C ARG A 38 -15.19 -8.68 2.70
N GLN A 39 -14.24 -8.00 3.34
CA GLN A 39 -13.98 -8.19 4.77
C GLN A 39 -15.05 -7.59 5.65
N LYS A 40 -16.02 -6.96 5.22
CA LYS A 40 -17.11 -6.32 5.99
C LYS A 40 -16.67 -5.85 7.39
N GLY A 41 -17.26 -4.78 7.86
CA GLY A 41 -17.05 -4.32 9.22
C GLY A 41 -17.75 -5.22 10.23
N HIS A 42 -17.62 -4.88 11.48
CA HIS A 42 -18.26 -5.59 12.58
C HIS A 42 -19.48 -4.82 13.05
N LYS A 43 -20.34 -5.50 13.83
CA LYS A 43 -21.50 -4.87 14.46
C LYS A 43 -21.10 -4.30 15.82
N GLU A 44 -21.63 -3.14 16.14
CA GLU A 44 -21.42 -2.50 17.41
C GLU A 44 -22.75 -2.10 18.04
N LEU A 45 -22.78 -2.03 19.37
CA LEU A 45 -23.93 -1.53 20.12
C LEU A 45 -23.64 -0.10 20.58
N TYR A 46 -24.56 0.79 20.30
CA TYR A 46 -24.49 2.17 20.75
C TYR A 46 -25.87 2.59 21.28
N ARG A 47 -25.92 2.95 22.56
CA ARG A 47 -27.17 3.32 23.24
C ARG A 47 -28.28 2.28 23.08
N GLY A 48 -27.90 0.98 23.12
CA GLY A 48 -28.84 -0.11 22.97
C GLY A 48 -29.26 -0.42 21.54
N ALA A 49 -28.75 0.33 20.56
CA ALA A 49 -28.99 0.05 19.14
C ALA A 49 -27.77 -0.62 18.51
N GLU A 50 -28.01 -1.67 17.74
CA GLU A 50 -26.99 -2.35 16.97
C GLU A 50 -26.84 -1.70 15.61
N TYR A 51 -25.59 -1.46 15.17
CA TYR A 51 -25.31 -0.96 13.83
C TYR A 51 -24.08 -1.64 13.23
N THR A 52 -23.97 -1.65 11.91
CA THR A 52 -22.88 -2.26 11.19
C THR A 52 -21.83 -1.22 10.86
N VAL A 53 -20.57 -1.54 11.17
CA VAL A 53 -19.43 -0.72 10.75
C VAL A 53 -18.99 -1.20 9.38
N ASP A 54 -19.27 -0.42 8.34
CA ASP A 54 -19.01 -0.82 6.95
C ASP A 54 -17.57 -0.58 6.51
N PHE A 55 -16.90 0.41 7.07
CA PHE A 55 -15.52 0.75 6.73
C PHE A 55 -14.56 0.28 7.80
N VAL A 56 -13.46 -0.30 7.38
CA VAL A 56 -12.42 -0.80 8.28
C VAL A 56 -11.11 -0.08 8.00
N PRO A 57 -10.26 0.11 9.04
CA PRO A 57 -8.94 0.72 8.85
C PRO A 57 -8.07 -0.10 7.91
N LYS A 58 -7.37 0.59 7.03
CA LYS A 58 -6.35 0.03 6.15
C LYS A 58 -5.18 1.01 6.08
N VAL A 59 -4.07 0.55 5.56
CA VAL A 59 -2.92 1.40 5.28
C VAL A 59 -2.66 1.37 3.78
N GLU A 60 -2.44 2.55 3.20
CA GLU A 60 -2.06 2.70 1.81
C GLU A 60 -0.58 3.06 1.75
N ILE A 61 0.16 2.29 0.96
CA ILE A 61 1.57 2.57 0.68
C ILE A 61 1.68 2.89 -0.81
N GLU A 62 2.30 4.02 -1.13
CA GLU A 62 2.57 4.39 -2.51
C GLU A 62 4.07 4.53 -2.72
N LEU A 63 4.57 3.93 -3.77
CA LEU A 63 5.96 4.10 -4.18
C LEU A 63 6.03 4.10 -5.71
N VAL A 64 6.96 4.88 -6.25
CA VAL A 64 7.23 4.91 -7.67
C VAL A 64 8.59 4.27 -7.90
N VAL A 65 8.63 3.30 -8.80
CA VAL A 65 9.84 2.51 -9.06
C VAL A 65 10.09 2.38 -10.55
N GLN A 66 11.33 2.09 -10.90
CA GLN A 66 11.69 1.72 -12.26
C GLN A 66 10.95 0.43 -12.65
N ASP A 67 10.64 0.29 -13.93
CA ASP A 67 9.93 -0.88 -14.45
C ASP A 67 10.60 -2.19 -14.03
N SER A 68 11.93 -2.22 -14.04
CA SER A 68 12.70 -3.42 -13.70
C SER A 68 12.55 -3.90 -12.26
N LEU A 69 12.08 -3.03 -11.35
CA LEU A 69 11.91 -3.37 -9.95
C LEU A 69 10.48 -3.81 -9.58
N VAL A 70 9.52 -3.65 -10.49
CA VAL A 70 8.11 -3.91 -10.18
C VAL A 70 7.90 -5.34 -9.67
N LYS A 71 8.45 -6.33 -10.35
CA LYS A 71 8.25 -7.73 -9.94
C LYS A 71 8.78 -8.00 -8.53
N GLN A 72 9.96 -7.49 -8.21
CA GLN A 72 10.53 -7.65 -6.88
C GLN A 72 9.66 -6.98 -5.81
N VAL A 73 9.15 -5.79 -6.11
CA VAL A 73 8.26 -5.06 -5.20
C VAL A 73 6.98 -5.86 -4.96
N LEU A 74 6.33 -6.32 -6.01
CA LEU A 74 5.10 -7.10 -5.88
C LEU A 74 5.32 -8.38 -5.07
N ASP A 75 6.37 -9.13 -5.37
CA ASP A 75 6.68 -10.36 -4.65
C ASP A 75 6.95 -10.09 -3.16
N ALA A 76 7.70 -9.03 -2.86
CA ALA A 76 8.01 -8.67 -1.48
C ALA A 76 6.76 -8.27 -0.69
N VAL A 77 5.91 -7.44 -1.28
CA VAL A 77 4.69 -6.98 -0.60
C VAL A 77 3.71 -8.13 -0.40
N VAL A 78 3.49 -8.95 -1.41
CA VAL A 78 2.59 -10.10 -1.30
C VAL A 78 3.06 -11.04 -0.19
N LYS A 79 4.35 -11.35 -0.15
CA LYS A 79 4.90 -12.24 0.87
C LYS A 79 4.74 -11.67 2.28
N ALA A 80 4.99 -10.37 2.45
CA ALA A 80 4.95 -9.72 3.76
C ALA A 80 3.53 -9.44 4.24
N ALA A 81 2.59 -9.18 3.33
CA ALA A 81 1.23 -8.76 3.69
C ALA A 81 0.20 -9.90 3.69
N ARG A 82 0.52 -11.04 3.10
CA ARG A 82 -0.43 -12.14 2.96
C ARG A 82 -0.67 -12.86 4.27
N SER A 83 -1.95 -13.03 4.64
CA SER A 83 -2.37 -13.96 5.68
C SER A 83 -3.14 -15.15 5.11
N GLY A 84 -3.65 -15.02 3.89
CA GLY A 84 -4.53 -15.99 3.25
C GLY A 84 -6.00 -15.79 3.57
N LYS A 85 -6.32 -14.77 4.35
CA LYS A 85 -7.70 -14.46 4.76
C LYS A 85 -8.27 -13.30 3.94
N VAL A 86 -9.59 -13.23 3.88
CA VAL A 86 -10.28 -12.08 3.31
C VAL A 86 -9.86 -10.81 4.06
N GLY A 87 -9.56 -9.75 3.33
CA GLY A 87 -9.13 -8.49 3.93
C GLY A 87 -7.65 -8.22 3.84
N ASP A 88 -6.86 -9.12 3.25
CA ASP A 88 -5.41 -8.91 3.08
C ASP A 88 -5.06 -7.67 2.25
N GLY A 89 -5.96 -7.26 1.37
CA GLY A 89 -5.78 -6.08 0.55
C GLY A 89 -5.41 -6.38 -0.89
N LYS A 90 -4.97 -5.35 -1.60
CA LYS A 90 -4.65 -5.43 -3.04
C LYS A 90 -3.48 -4.52 -3.36
N ILE A 91 -2.84 -4.82 -4.47
CA ILE A 91 -1.78 -3.99 -5.02
C ILE A 91 -2.22 -3.55 -6.42
N PHE A 92 -2.06 -2.27 -6.72
CA PHE A 92 -2.34 -1.71 -8.04
C PHE A 92 -1.05 -1.16 -8.62
N VAL A 93 -0.85 -1.38 -9.91
CA VAL A 93 0.32 -0.87 -10.63
C VAL A 93 -0.18 0.01 -11.76
N MET A 94 0.33 1.24 -11.82
CA MET A 94 -0.08 2.22 -12.81
C MET A 94 1.14 2.84 -13.48
N ASN A 95 0.99 3.24 -14.73
CA ASN A 95 2.05 3.96 -15.43
C ASN A 95 2.21 5.37 -14.86
N VAL A 96 3.46 5.79 -14.69
CA VAL A 96 3.81 7.16 -14.33
C VAL A 96 4.49 7.80 -15.53
N GLU A 97 3.91 8.87 -16.05
CA GLU A 97 4.42 9.55 -17.22
C GLU A 97 5.67 10.36 -16.92
N GLU A 98 5.70 11.02 -15.77
CA GLU A 98 6.78 11.92 -15.40
C GLU A 98 6.99 11.93 -13.90
N ALA A 99 8.24 12.04 -13.47
CA ALA A 99 8.61 12.27 -12.08
C ALA A 99 9.70 13.34 -12.05
N VAL A 100 9.57 14.30 -11.14
CA VAL A 100 10.55 15.38 -10.97
C VAL A 100 10.88 15.49 -9.48
N ARG A 101 12.16 15.43 -9.16
CA ARG A 101 12.61 15.68 -7.79
C ARG A 101 12.64 17.18 -7.52
N ILE A 102 11.87 17.62 -6.57
CA ILE A 102 11.73 19.07 -6.30
C ILE A 102 13.06 19.72 -5.96
N ARG A 103 13.85 19.07 -5.09
CA ARG A 103 15.12 19.66 -4.63
C ARG A 103 16.13 19.88 -5.75
N THR A 104 16.21 18.97 -6.71
CA THR A 104 17.28 18.97 -7.72
C THR A 104 16.80 19.34 -9.13
N GLY A 105 15.50 19.22 -9.39
CA GLY A 105 14.94 19.33 -10.73
C GLY A 105 15.22 18.14 -11.63
N GLU A 106 15.84 17.07 -11.11
CA GLU A 106 16.06 15.84 -11.89
C GLU A 106 14.74 15.23 -12.28
N SER A 107 14.66 14.66 -13.47
CA SER A 107 13.44 14.04 -13.98
C SER A 107 13.64 12.61 -14.41
N GLY A 108 12.52 11.90 -14.63
CA GLY A 108 12.55 10.51 -15.05
C GLY A 108 13.09 9.59 -13.94
N ASP A 109 13.77 8.52 -14.34
CA ASP A 109 14.31 7.54 -13.39
C ASP A 109 15.30 8.17 -12.41
N ALA A 110 16.01 9.21 -12.81
CA ALA A 110 16.94 9.93 -11.93
C ALA A 110 16.23 10.64 -10.77
N ALA A 111 14.93 10.88 -10.89
CA ALA A 111 14.13 11.51 -9.84
C ALA A 111 13.65 10.54 -8.76
N LEU A 112 13.77 9.25 -9.01
CA LEU A 112 13.25 8.22 -8.11
C LEU A 112 14.18 7.93 -6.93
#